data_89456b6b6717b40af744391c1baecde4
#
_entry.id   89456b6b6717b40af744391c1baecde4
#
_cell.length_a   1.000
_cell.length_b   1.000
_cell.length_c   1.000
_cell.angle_alpha   90.00
_cell.angle_beta   90.00
_cell.angle_gamma   90.00
#
_symmetry.space_group_name_H-M   'P 1'
#
loop_
_entity.id
_entity.type
_entity.pdbx_description
1 polymer ?
#
loop_
_entity_poly.entity_id
_entity_poly.type
_entity_poly.pdbx_seq_one_letter_code
_entity_poly.pdbx_strand_id
1 'polypeptide(L)'
;MILSLIVAMDRNRIIGLNYKLPWRQSSDLQYFKKITMGKPIIMGRKTHESIGRVLPGRENVVISRDKSYQAKDCTVLHSLECVYAKFHDTDEIMIMGGADLYEQTLAKANRIYLTEVHAEVEGDTYFPEFDREQWEEIERYDFKADEKNEYDYSFVILERNQTDF
;
A
#
# COMPACT_ATOMS: atom_id res chain seq x y z
N MET A 1 8.14 -4.48 15.31
CA MET A 1 7.84 -3.80 14.02
C MET A 1 6.51 -4.29 13.49
N ILE A 2 5.62 -3.37 13.17
CA ILE A 2 4.36 -3.70 12.49
C ILE A 2 4.61 -3.60 11.00
N LEU A 3 4.27 -4.67 10.27
CA LEU A 3 4.30 -4.69 8.81
C LEU A 3 2.89 -4.39 8.32
N SER A 4 2.72 -3.23 7.70
CA SER A 4 1.43 -2.78 7.20
C SER A 4 1.44 -2.67 5.69
N LEU A 5 0.32 -3.01 5.07
CA LEU A 5 0.06 -2.73 3.67
C LEU A 5 -0.89 -1.55 3.60
N ILE A 6 -0.71 -0.70 2.60
CA ILE A 6 -1.65 0.38 2.29
C ILE A 6 -2.04 0.30 0.83
N VAL A 7 -3.33 0.26 0.55
CA VAL A 7 -3.84 -0.02 -0.79
C VAL A 7 -5.25 0.55 -0.96
N ALA A 8 -5.55 1.03 -2.17
CA ALA A 8 -6.90 1.33 -2.61
C ALA A 8 -7.26 0.33 -3.71
N MET A 9 -8.44 -0.28 -3.62
CA MET A 9 -8.91 -1.23 -4.62
C MET A 9 -10.40 -1.11 -4.85
N ASP A 10 -10.85 -1.48 -6.05
CA ASP A 10 -12.27 -1.56 -6.36
C ASP A 10 -12.89 -2.87 -5.86
N ARG A 11 -14.15 -3.13 -6.20
CA ARG A 11 -14.86 -4.36 -5.79
C ARG A 11 -14.22 -5.64 -6.30
N ASN A 12 -13.50 -5.56 -7.41
CA ASN A 12 -12.81 -6.69 -8.04
C ASN A 12 -11.33 -6.75 -7.69
N ARG A 13 -10.89 -6.03 -6.68
CA ARG A 13 -9.49 -5.93 -6.24
C ARG A 13 -8.56 -5.28 -7.27
N ILE A 14 -9.10 -4.50 -8.19
CA ILE A 14 -8.31 -3.74 -9.16
C ILE A 14 -7.61 -2.60 -8.43
N ILE A 15 -6.29 -2.47 -8.66
CA ILE A 15 -5.44 -1.45 -8.06
C ILE A 15 -4.72 -0.58 -9.09
N GLY A 16 -4.80 -0.92 -10.37
CA GLY A 16 -4.13 -0.16 -11.41
C GLY A 16 -4.57 -0.48 -12.82
N LEU A 17 -4.29 0.48 -13.70
CA LEU A 17 -4.45 0.37 -15.14
C LEU A 17 -3.32 1.14 -15.79
N ASN A 18 -2.49 0.46 -16.60
CA ASN A 18 -1.34 1.07 -17.29
C ASN A 18 -0.42 1.84 -16.32
N TYR A 19 -0.12 1.25 -15.15
CA TYR A 19 0.73 1.82 -14.08
C TYR A 19 0.17 3.08 -13.45
N LYS A 20 -1.15 3.36 -13.58
CA LYS A 20 -1.82 4.52 -13.00
C LYS A 20 -3.03 4.06 -12.19
N LEU A 21 -3.49 4.92 -11.28
CA LEU A 21 -4.73 4.69 -10.57
C LEU A 21 -5.90 4.84 -11.56
N PRO A 22 -6.84 3.88 -11.58
CA PRO A 22 -7.95 3.90 -12.53
C PRO A 22 -9.13 4.78 -12.10
N TRP A 23 -8.94 5.66 -11.13
CA TRP A 23 -9.96 6.56 -10.58
C TRP A 23 -9.35 7.88 -10.13
N ARG A 24 -10.21 8.85 -9.91
CA ARG A 24 -9.84 10.12 -9.30
C ARG A 24 -10.49 10.21 -7.91
N GLN A 25 -9.70 10.00 -6.89
CA GLN A 25 -10.12 9.96 -5.47
C GLN A 25 -9.13 10.80 -4.65
N SER A 26 -9.34 12.12 -4.65
CA SER A 26 -8.45 13.07 -3.98
C SER A 26 -8.32 12.81 -2.49
N SER A 27 -9.42 12.41 -1.84
CA SER A 27 -9.40 12.10 -0.40
C SER A 27 -8.54 10.90 -0.06
N ASP A 28 -8.43 9.93 -0.98
CA ASP A 28 -7.57 8.78 -0.79
C ASP A 28 -6.09 9.19 -0.80
N LEU A 29 -5.70 10.09 -1.68
CA LEU A 29 -4.32 10.61 -1.72
C LEU A 29 -3.97 11.37 -0.44
N GLN A 30 -4.91 12.14 0.10
CA GLN A 30 -4.73 12.85 1.37
C GLN A 30 -4.62 11.88 2.54
N TYR A 31 -5.45 10.85 2.55
CA TYR A 31 -5.43 9.80 3.57
C TYR A 31 -4.10 9.02 3.52
N PHE A 32 -3.65 8.65 2.34
CA PHE A 32 -2.35 8.01 2.14
C PHE A 32 -1.22 8.85 2.75
N LYS A 33 -1.20 10.14 2.45
CA LYS A 33 -0.20 11.05 2.99
C LYS A 33 -0.24 11.09 4.52
N LYS A 34 -1.43 11.20 5.09
CA LYS A 34 -1.63 11.25 6.54
C LYS A 34 -1.13 9.98 7.23
N ILE A 35 -1.53 8.81 6.71
CA ILE A 35 -1.20 7.53 7.34
C ILE A 35 0.29 7.22 7.22
N THR A 36 0.92 7.56 6.10
CA THR A 36 2.32 7.21 5.86
C THR A 36 3.32 8.22 6.40
N MET A 37 2.89 9.43 6.74
CA MET A 37 3.81 10.49 7.14
C MET A 37 4.68 10.07 8.33
N GLY A 38 5.98 10.29 8.21
CA GLY A 38 6.96 9.95 9.24
C GLY A 38 7.34 8.47 9.31
N LYS A 39 6.80 7.63 8.43
CA LYS A 39 7.07 6.19 8.41
C LYS A 39 7.85 5.81 7.16
N PRO A 40 8.69 4.74 7.22
CA PRO A 40 9.28 4.21 6.00
C PRO A 40 8.20 3.69 5.06
N ILE A 41 8.27 4.10 3.80
CA ILE A 41 7.40 3.60 2.73
C ILE A 41 8.23 2.73 1.78
N ILE A 42 7.72 1.53 1.53
CA ILE A 42 8.44 0.49 0.79
C ILE A 42 7.68 0.25 -0.52
N MET A 43 8.39 0.37 -1.64
CA MET A 43 7.79 0.21 -2.96
C MET A 43 8.72 -0.54 -3.91
N GLY A 44 8.13 -1.16 -4.92
CA GLY A 44 8.89 -1.72 -6.02
C GLY A 44 9.36 -0.62 -6.97
N ARG A 45 10.33 -0.96 -7.83
CA ARG A 45 10.90 -0.02 -8.79
C ARG A 45 9.85 0.61 -9.70
N LYS A 46 8.93 -0.21 -10.24
CA LYS A 46 7.89 0.29 -11.18
C LYS A 46 6.95 1.27 -10.50
N THR A 47 6.62 1.04 -9.24
CA THR A 47 5.80 1.95 -8.46
C THR A 47 6.53 3.29 -8.27
N HIS A 48 7.81 3.25 -7.93
CA HIS A 48 8.61 4.46 -7.79
C HIS A 48 8.67 5.25 -9.10
N GLU A 49 8.92 4.57 -10.21
CA GLU A 49 8.99 5.21 -11.53
C GLU A 49 7.64 5.81 -11.94
N SER A 50 6.54 5.14 -11.60
CA SER A 50 5.18 5.62 -11.87
C SER A 50 4.86 6.89 -11.11
N ILE A 51 5.23 6.96 -9.82
CA ILE A 51 5.04 8.16 -9.01
C ILE A 51 5.93 9.29 -9.52
N GLY A 52 7.16 8.98 -9.94
CA GLY A 52 8.07 9.90 -10.58
C GLY A 52 8.73 10.92 -9.66
N ARG A 53 8.56 10.81 -8.36
CA ARG A 53 9.17 11.71 -7.37
C ARG A 53 9.31 11.05 -6.01
N VAL A 54 10.17 11.62 -5.17
CA VAL A 54 10.27 11.26 -3.76
C VAL A 54 9.08 11.85 -3.00
N LEU A 55 8.51 11.07 -2.10
CA LEU A 55 7.41 11.53 -1.25
C LEU A 55 8.02 12.12 0.04
N PRO A 56 7.85 13.44 0.27
CA PRO A 56 8.54 14.10 1.38
C PRO A 56 8.02 13.67 2.76
N GLY A 57 8.89 13.81 3.77
CA GLY A 57 8.55 13.52 5.16
C GLY A 57 8.58 12.04 5.53
N ARG A 58 9.04 11.19 4.64
CA ARG A 58 9.09 9.73 4.81
C ARG A 58 10.39 9.20 4.22
N GLU A 59 10.92 8.13 4.78
CA GLU A 59 12.03 7.44 4.14
C GLU A 59 11.46 6.63 2.97
N ASN A 60 11.85 6.99 1.74
CA ASN A 60 11.41 6.30 0.53
C ASN A 60 12.37 5.14 0.27
N VAL A 61 11.86 3.93 0.34
CA VAL A 61 12.63 2.70 0.13
C VAL A 61 12.16 2.01 -1.13
N VAL A 62 13.06 1.80 -2.07
CA VAL A 62 12.77 1.14 -3.34
C VAL A 62 13.45 -0.22 -3.34
N ILE A 63 12.68 -1.28 -3.57
CA ILE A 63 13.22 -2.64 -3.71
C ILE A 63 13.44 -2.90 -5.19
N SER A 64 14.66 -3.28 -5.55
CA SER A 64 15.02 -3.68 -6.90
C SER A 64 15.98 -4.85 -6.86
N ARG A 65 15.76 -5.86 -7.71
CA ARG A 65 16.70 -6.97 -7.88
C ARG A 65 17.97 -6.54 -8.59
N ASP A 66 17.90 -5.45 -9.35
CA ASP A 66 19.05 -4.89 -10.06
C ASP A 66 19.94 -4.17 -9.06
N LYS A 67 21.10 -4.75 -8.77
CA LYS A 67 22.06 -4.23 -7.81
C LYS A 67 22.70 -2.91 -8.23
N SER A 68 22.59 -2.56 -9.51
CA SER A 68 23.10 -1.29 -10.04
C SER A 68 22.05 -0.17 -10.00
N TYR A 69 20.79 -0.50 -9.65
CA TYR A 69 19.72 0.47 -9.63
C TYR A 69 19.97 1.56 -8.59
N GLN A 70 19.80 2.80 -9.01
CA GLN A 70 19.92 3.97 -8.14
C GLN A 70 18.67 4.83 -8.28
N ALA A 71 18.19 5.33 -7.16
CA ALA A 71 17.06 6.25 -7.11
C ALA A 71 17.45 7.43 -6.23
N LYS A 72 17.43 8.63 -6.79
CA LYS A 72 17.83 9.84 -6.08
C LYS A 72 16.97 10.07 -4.84
N ASP A 73 17.64 10.38 -3.72
CA ASP A 73 17.01 10.66 -2.44
C ASP A 73 16.17 9.50 -1.89
N CYS A 74 16.40 8.29 -2.37
CA CYS A 74 15.77 7.07 -1.89
C CYS A 74 16.81 6.11 -1.33
N THR A 75 16.37 5.26 -0.41
CA THR A 75 17.12 4.08 0.01
C THR A 75 16.80 2.96 -0.96
N VAL A 76 17.79 2.40 -1.63
CA VAL A 76 17.60 1.24 -2.52
C VAL A 76 18.07 -0.02 -1.80
N LEU A 77 17.18 -0.98 -1.66
CA LEU A 77 17.47 -2.29 -1.10
C LEU A 77 17.10 -3.36 -2.11
N HIS A 78 17.68 -4.55 -1.97
CA HIS A 78 17.57 -5.57 -3.02
C HIS A 78 16.74 -6.78 -2.61
N SER A 79 16.22 -6.81 -1.38
CA SER A 79 15.36 -7.88 -0.90
C SER A 79 14.49 -7.40 0.27
N LEU A 80 13.39 -8.12 0.52
CA LEU A 80 12.55 -7.89 1.70
C LEU A 80 13.29 -8.19 3.00
N GLU A 81 14.18 -9.20 3.00
CA GLU A 81 15.01 -9.54 4.16
C GLU A 81 15.87 -8.34 4.57
N CYS A 82 16.42 -7.62 3.60
CA CYS A 82 17.18 -6.39 3.87
C CYS A 82 16.31 -5.31 4.48
N VAL A 83 15.06 -5.19 4.03
CA VAL A 83 14.10 -4.23 4.60
C VAL A 83 13.81 -4.57 6.06
N TYR A 84 13.50 -5.82 6.35
CA TYR A 84 13.17 -6.25 7.70
C TYR A 84 14.36 -6.08 8.65
N ALA A 85 15.55 -6.38 8.18
CA ALA A 85 16.79 -6.19 8.97
C ALA A 85 17.03 -4.71 9.26
N LYS A 86 16.87 -3.83 8.25
CA LYS A 86 17.11 -2.40 8.42
C LYS A 86 16.14 -1.75 9.39
N PHE A 87 14.87 -2.16 9.37
CA PHE A 87 13.80 -1.49 10.10
C PHE A 87 13.30 -2.28 11.32
N HIS A 88 14.05 -3.26 11.81
CA HIS A 88 13.62 -4.12 12.91
C HIS A 88 13.27 -3.35 14.19
N ASP A 89 13.89 -2.20 14.43
CA ASP A 89 13.60 -1.32 15.58
C ASP A 89 12.57 -0.22 15.26
N THR A 90 12.02 -0.21 14.07
CA THR A 90 11.01 0.77 13.65
C THR A 90 9.61 0.29 14.08
N ASP A 91 8.77 1.21 14.54
CA ASP A 91 7.43 0.86 15.01
C ASP A 91 6.56 0.25 13.91
N GLU A 92 6.57 0.85 12.74
CA GLU A 92 5.73 0.44 11.61
C GLU A 92 6.37 0.79 10.28
N ILE A 93 6.34 -0.14 9.33
CA ILE A 93 6.72 0.12 7.94
C ILE A 93 5.51 -0.10 7.03
N MET A 94 5.46 0.66 5.92
CA MET A 94 4.30 0.74 5.04
C MET A 94 4.64 0.21 3.65
N ILE A 95 4.10 -0.94 3.28
CA ILE A 95 4.23 -1.48 1.93
C ILE A 95 3.16 -0.82 1.05
N MET A 96 3.59 -0.10 0.03
CA MET A 96 2.68 0.68 -0.80
C MET A 96 2.54 0.18 -2.25
N GLY A 97 3.09 -0.97 -2.55
CA GLY A 97 2.93 -1.61 -3.86
C GLY A 97 4.22 -1.78 -4.63
N GLY A 98 4.18 -2.33 -5.78
CA GLY A 98 2.95 -2.79 -6.46
C GLY A 98 2.51 -4.21 -6.10
N ALA A 99 1.80 -4.80 -7.06
CA ALA A 99 1.15 -6.09 -6.88
C ALA A 99 2.11 -7.18 -6.39
N ASP A 100 3.33 -7.24 -6.93
CA ASP A 100 4.32 -8.24 -6.53
C ASP A 100 4.72 -8.10 -5.06
N LEU A 101 4.91 -6.88 -4.57
CA LEU A 101 5.23 -6.67 -3.16
C LEU A 101 4.05 -6.99 -2.24
N TYR A 102 2.84 -6.65 -2.64
CA TYR A 102 1.65 -7.04 -1.88
C TYR A 102 1.57 -8.56 -1.76
N GLU A 103 1.77 -9.27 -2.87
CA GLU A 103 1.73 -10.73 -2.88
C GLU A 103 2.79 -11.33 -1.96
N GLN A 104 4.00 -10.81 -1.98
CA GLN A 104 5.11 -11.31 -1.17
C GLN A 104 4.98 -10.99 0.32
N THR A 105 4.25 -9.94 0.68
CA THR A 105 4.18 -9.45 2.06
C THR A 105 2.88 -9.78 2.78
N LEU A 106 1.83 -10.09 2.05
CA LEU A 106 0.49 -10.28 2.62
C LEU A 106 0.45 -11.34 3.72
N ALA A 107 1.16 -12.46 3.52
CA ALA A 107 1.17 -13.54 4.51
C ALA A 107 1.79 -13.15 5.85
N LYS A 108 2.69 -12.17 5.85
CA LYS A 108 3.38 -11.68 7.05
C LYS A 108 2.81 -10.37 7.58
N ALA A 109 1.94 -9.71 6.84
CA ALA A 109 1.41 -8.41 7.22
C ALA A 109 0.56 -8.50 8.48
N ASN A 110 0.72 -7.52 9.36
CA ASN A 110 -0.05 -7.40 10.59
C ASN A 110 -1.31 -6.56 10.39
N ARG A 111 -1.25 -5.59 9.45
CA ARG A 111 -2.31 -4.60 9.25
C ARG A 111 -2.44 -4.25 7.79
N ILE A 112 -3.67 -3.97 7.36
CA ILE A 112 -3.97 -3.43 6.03
C ILE A 112 -4.77 -2.15 6.22
N TYR A 113 -4.24 -1.04 5.71
CA TYR A 113 -4.99 0.19 5.51
C TYR A 113 -5.62 0.12 4.13
N LEU A 114 -6.89 -0.20 4.08
CA LEU A 114 -7.60 -0.49 2.84
C LEU A 114 -8.57 0.64 2.52
N THR A 115 -8.44 1.23 1.33
CA THR A 115 -9.48 2.08 0.78
C THR A 115 -10.32 1.22 -0.17
N GLU A 116 -11.59 1.02 0.19
CA GLU A 116 -12.55 0.38 -0.68
C GLU A 116 -13.14 1.44 -1.60
N VAL A 117 -12.90 1.33 -2.89
CA VAL A 117 -13.54 2.16 -3.91
C VAL A 117 -14.78 1.41 -4.37
N HIS A 118 -15.96 1.99 -4.13
CA HIS A 118 -17.25 1.32 -4.39
C HIS A 118 -17.62 1.44 -5.87
N ALA A 119 -16.85 0.76 -6.71
CA ALA A 119 -17.00 0.76 -8.15
C ALA A 119 -16.48 -0.54 -8.73
N GLU A 120 -16.80 -0.78 -9.99
CA GLU A 120 -16.20 -1.81 -10.81
C GLU A 120 -15.55 -1.11 -12.00
N VAL A 121 -14.24 -0.98 -11.97
CA VAL A 121 -13.49 -0.26 -12.99
C VAL A 121 -12.74 -1.21 -13.88
N GLU A 122 -12.32 -0.73 -15.05
CA GLU A 122 -11.38 -1.45 -15.91
C GLU A 122 -9.97 -1.32 -15.34
N GLY A 123 -9.25 -2.43 -15.32
CA GLY A 123 -7.87 -2.43 -14.85
C GLY A 123 -7.13 -3.70 -15.25
N ASP A 124 -5.82 -3.65 -15.06
CA ASP A 124 -4.91 -4.75 -15.44
C ASP A 124 -4.10 -5.27 -14.26
N THR A 125 -4.19 -4.63 -13.11
CA THR A 125 -3.40 -4.95 -11.93
C THR A 125 -4.32 -5.15 -10.73
N TYR A 126 -4.06 -6.21 -9.97
CA TYR A 126 -4.94 -6.66 -8.88
C TYR A 126 -4.18 -6.77 -7.56
N PHE A 127 -4.88 -6.46 -6.48
CA PHE A 127 -4.43 -6.87 -5.14
C PHE A 127 -4.65 -8.38 -5.01
N PRO A 128 -3.73 -9.12 -4.35
CA PRO A 128 -3.88 -10.57 -4.20
C PRO A 128 -5.15 -10.95 -3.43
N GLU A 129 -5.70 -12.11 -3.73
CA GLU A 129 -6.82 -12.65 -2.97
C GLU A 129 -6.41 -12.94 -1.55
N PHE A 130 -7.29 -12.63 -0.61
CA PHE A 130 -7.05 -12.93 0.80
C PHE A 130 -8.37 -13.27 1.49
N ASP A 131 -8.27 -14.06 2.55
CA ASP A 131 -9.42 -14.49 3.34
C ASP A 131 -9.74 -13.44 4.40
N ARG A 132 -10.84 -12.69 4.19
CA ARG A 132 -11.29 -11.65 5.12
C ARG A 132 -11.56 -12.18 6.51
N GLU A 133 -11.86 -13.48 6.68
CA GLU A 133 -12.09 -14.10 7.98
C GLU A 133 -10.82 -14.18 8.83
N GLN A 134 -9.65 -14.06 8.22
CA GLN A 134 -8.37 -14.01 8.93
C GLN A 134 -8.05 -12.61 9.47
N TRP A 135 -8.90 -11.64 9.18
CA TRP A 135 -8.68 -10.25 9.53
C TRP A 135 -9.85 -9.68 10.31
N GLU A 136 -9.57 -8.86 11.33
CA GLU A 136 -10.56 -8.11 12.08
C GLU A 136 -10.64 -6.70 11.51
N GLU A 137 -11.84 -6.23 11.20
CA GLU A 137 -12.08 -4.85 10.81
C GLU A 137 -12.16 -4.01 12.08
N ILE A 138 -11.13 -3.20 12.35
CA ILE A 138 -11.04 -2.41 13.58
C ILE A 138 -11.55 -0.98 13.41
N GLU A 139 -11.56 -0.45 12.19
CA GLU A 139 -12.12 0.86 11.85
C GLU A 139 -12.75 0.84 10.48
N ARG A 140 -13.83 1.59 10.32
CA ARG A 140 -14.47 1.83 9.02
C ARG A 140 -15.10 3.21 9.00
N TYR A 141 -14.82 3.96 7.96
CA TYR A 141 -15.43 5.26 7.68
C TYR A 141 -15.93 5.27 6.24
N ASP A 142 -17.23 5.47 6.04
CA ASP A 142 -17.87 5.48 4.73
C ASP A 142 -18.11 6.90 4.25
N PHE A 143 -17.80 7.17 2.98
CA PHE A 143 -17.93 8.47 2.37
C PHE A 143 -18.62 8.38 1.02
N LYS A 144 -19.29 9.46 0.62
CA LYS A 144 -19.94 9.57 -0.66
C LYS A 144 -19.05 10.25 -1.69
N ALA A 145 -19.27 9.92 -2.97
CA ALA A 145 -18.65 10.62 -4.08
C ALA A 145 -18.99 12.11 -4.01
N ASP A 146 -18.09 12.94 -4.49
CA ASP A 146 -18.25 14.38 -4.55
C ASP A 146 -17.42 14.94 -5.72
N GLU A 147 -17.22 16.27 -5.76
CA GLU A 147 -16.49 16.92 -6.84
C GLU A 147 -15.05 16.46 -6.98
N LYS A 148 -14.43 16.02 -5.87
CA LYS A 148 -13.03 15.59 -5.81
C LYS A 148 -12.86 14.08 -5.80
N ASN A 149 -13.94 13.35 -5.59
CA ASN A 149 -13.93 11.89 -5.47
C ASN A 149 -14.98 11.29 -6.39
N GLU A 150 -14.52 10.59 -7.39
CA GLU A 150 -15.33 10.06 -8.48
C GLU A 150 -16.37 9.04 -7.99
N TYR A 151 -16.03 8.25 -6.99
CA TYR A 151 -16.86 7.15 -6.47
C TYR A 151 -17.04 7.26 -4.96
N ASP A 152 -18.11 6.64 -4.44
CA ASP A 152 -18.22 6.38 -3.01
C ASP A 152 -17.03 5.52 -2.57
N TYR A 153 -16.58 5.70 -1.34
CA TYR A 153 -15.40 5.00 -0.85
C TYR A 153 -15.46 4.82 0.65
N SER A 154 -14.66 3.89 1.16
CA SER A 154 -14.55 3.65 2.60
C SER A 154 -13.09 3.49 2.98
N PHE A 155 -12.69 4.09 4.09
CA PHE A 155 -11.39 3.83 4.71
C PHE A 155 -11.58 2.75 5.77
N VAL A 156 -10.86 1.64 5.62
CA VAL A 156 -10.98 0.47 6.48
C VAL A 156 -9.61 0.10 7.00
N ILE A 157 -9.52 -0.20 8.28
CA ILE A 157 -8.29 -0.76 8.86
C ILE A 157 -8.57 -2.19 9.28
N LEU A 158 -7.79 -3.11 8.72
CA LEU A 158 -7.84 -4.53 9.04
C LEU A 158 -6.61 -4.91 9.85
N GLU A 159 -6.80 -5.65 10.92
CA GLU A 159 -5.71 -6.27 11.67
C GLU A 159 -5.84 -7.79 11.59
N ARG A 160 -4.69 -8.46 11.46
CA ARG A 160 -4.69 -9.91 11.41
C ARG A 160 -5.19 -10.47 12.73
N ASN A 161 -6.08 -11.45 12.67
CA ASN A 161 -6.56 -12.15 13.85
C ASN A 161 -5.38 -12.80 14.58
N GLN A 162 -5.40 -12.70 15.90
CA GLN A 162 -4.41 -13.40 16.70
C GLN A 162 -4.74 -14.89 16.71
N THR A 163 -3.71 -15.71 16.51
CA THR A 163 -3.83 -17.16 16.66
C THR A 163 -3.57 -17.50 18.12
N ASP A 164 -4.56 -18.09 18.76
CA ASP A 164 -4.40 -18.64 20.10
C ASP A 164 -3.76 -20.03 20.00
N PHE A 165 -2.68 -20.23 20.73
CA PHE A 165 -2.03 -21.52 20.85
C PHE A 165 -2.32 -22.13 22.21
#